data_003d0026a036eba7da5dd992e9ebd1b9
#
_entry.id   003d0026a036eba7da5dd992e9ebd1b9
#
_cell.length_a   1.000
_cell.length_b   1.000
_cell.length_c   1.000
_cell.angle_alpha   90.00
_cell.angle_beta   90.00
_cell.angle_gamma   90.00
#
_symmetry.space_group_name_H-M   'P 1'
#
loop_
_entity.id
_entity.type
_entity.pdbx_description
1 polymer ?
#
loop_
_entity_poly.entity_id
_entity_poly.type
_entity_poly.pdbx_seq_one_letter_code
_entity_poly.pdbx_strand_id
1 'polypeptide(L)'
;MAYTFTTLKTAIQDYVQSTESTFVSQLPRFIINAEERILKECQLDVFRKSSQGTGSSSAYLQKPSDFLAQNSLSVIISGSKTFLLYKQVTMLQDYTPDPATTGVPKYYADWDEATFLLAPTPASVYTFELHYLYRPLSITETGDGTSWLGTNAELAL
;
A
#
# COMPACT_ATOMS: atom_id res chain seq x y z
N MET A 1 21.05 17.17 -0.10
CA MET A 1 20.96 17.09 1.39
C MET A 1 19.54 16.61 1.72
N ALA A 2 19.36 15.55 2.49
CA ALA A 2 18.00 15.03 2.74
C ALA A 2 17.22 15.97 3.66
N TYR A 3 15.97 16.29 3.31
CA TYR A 3 15.07 17.02 4.19
C TYR A 3 14.52 16.13 5.30
N THR A 4 14.57 16.62 6.54
CA THR A 4 13.72 16.15 7.64
C THR A 4 12.48 17.02 7.71
N PHE A 5 11.47 16.62 8.45
CA PHE A 5 10.26 17.44 8.62
C PHE A 5 10.60 18.84 9.17
N THR A 6 11.47 18.91 10.18
CA THR A 6 11.89 20.18 10.77
C THR A 6 12.62 21.09 9.78
N THR A 7 13.57 20.55 9.02
CA THR A 7 14.33 21.35 8.04
C THR A 7 13.48 21.80 6.87
N LEU A 8 12.55 20.96 6.40
CA LEU A 8 11.59 21.32 5.36
C LEU A 8 10.65 22.43 5.83
N LYS A 9 10.12 22.30 7.03
CA LYS A 9 9.26 23.32 7.64
C LYS A 9 9.97 24.68 7.72
N THR A 10 11.22 24.71 8.19
CA THR A 10 12.03 25.93 8.27
C THR A 10 12.28 26.51 6.88
N ALA A 11 12.64 25.67 5.90
CA ALA A 11 12.87 26.13 4.52
C ALA A 11 11.63 26.76 3.89
N ILE A 12 10.43 26.19 4.13
CA ILE A 12 9.16 26.76 3.65
C ILE A 12 8.87 28.10 4.33
N GLN A 13 9.08 28.22 5.65
CA GLN A 13 8.89 29.46 6.39
C GLN A 13 9.83 30.56 5.88
N ASP A 14 11.10 30.24 5.64
CA ASP A 14 12.09 31.18 5.12
C ASP A 14 11.74 31.61 3.69
N TYR A 15 11.29 30.72 2.84
CA TYR A 15 10.87 31.01 1.46
C TYR A 15 9.66 31.96 1.41
N VAL A 16 8.63 31.67 2.23
CA VAL A 16 7.39 32.46 2.30
C VAL A 16 7.58 33.74 3.15
N GLN A 17 8.67 33.80 3.93
CA GLN A 17 8.94 34.88 4.89
C GLN A 17 7.81 35.09 5.89
N SER A 18 7.18 33.99 6.35
CA SER A 18 6.08 34.03 7.28
C SER A 18 6.31 33.09 8.46
N THR A 19 6.17 33.64 9.66
CA THR A 19 6.23 32.94 10.94
C THR A 19 4.87 32.94 11.66
N GLU A 20 3.79 33.31 10.94
CA GLU A 20 2.46 33.39 11.51
C GLU A 20 2.02 32.01 12.04
N SER A 21 1.50 31.96 13.25
CA SER A 21 1.15 30.72 13.95
C SER A 21 0.13 29.87 13.20
N THR A 22 -0.86 30.54 12.57
CA THR A 22 -1.89 29.87 11.76
C THR A 22 -1.26 29.18 10.55
N PHE A 23 -0.37 29.87 9.82
CA PHE A 23 0.35 29.29 8.69
C PHE A 23 1.23 28.11 9.12
N VAL A 24 2.00 28.29 10.17
CA VAL A 24 2.92 27.25 10.70
C VAL A 24 2.16 26.00 11.14
N SER A 25 0.98 26.16 11.71
CA SER A 25 0.13 25.02 12.13
C SER A 25 -0.45 24.22 10.96
N GLN A 26 -0.61 24.82 9.77
CA GLN A 26 -1.14 24.17 8.58
C GLN A 26 -0.05 23.55 7.70
N LEU A 27 1.23 23.83 7.91
CA LEU A 27 2.33 23.30 7.10
C LEU A 27 2.33 21.75 7.01
N PRO A 28 2.10 20.98 8.09
CA PRO A 28 2.04 19.53 7.99
C PRO A 28 0.98 19.05 6.99
N ARG A 29 -0.18 19.70 6.98
CA ARG A 29 -1.28 19.36 6.05
C ARG A 29 -0.91 19.68 4.61
N PHE A 30 -0.25 20.79 4.35
CA PHE A 30 0.19 21.14 3.00
C PHE A 30 1.24 20.16 2.48
N ILE A 31 2.17 19.74 3.34
CA ILE A 31 3.19 18.75 2.99
C ILE A 31 2.53 17.39 2.66
N ILE A 32 1.62 16.90 3.48
CA ILE A 32 0.90 15.64 3.22
C ILE A 32 0.15 15.71 1.89
N ASN A 33 -0.57 16.81 1.62
CA ASN A 33 -1.29 16.98 0.37
C ASN A 33 -0.36 17.00 -0.86
N ALA A 34 0.82 17.60 -0.74
CA ALA A 34 1.81 17.60 -1.80
C ALA A 34 2.37 16.19 -2.05
N GLU A 35 2.74 15.47 -0.99
CA GLU A 35 3.20 14.09 -1.08
C GLU A 35 2.15 13.18 -1.71
N GLU A 36 0.89 13.27 -1.30
CA GLU A 36 -0.21 12.49 -1.87
C GLU A 36 -0.43 12.80 -3.36
N ARG A 37 -0.29 14.05 -3.75
CA ARG A 37 -0.38 14.43 -5.15
C ARG A 37 0.74 13.82 -5.98
N ILE A 38 1.98 13.87 -5.50
CA ILE A 38 3.14 13.26 -6.15
C ILE A 38 2.91 11.75 -6.31
N LEU A 39 2.44 11.06 -5.27
CA LEU A 39 2.17 9.62 -5.31
C LEU A 39 1.07 9.23 -6.30
N LYS A 40 0.06 10.09 -6.48
CA LYS A 40 -1.04 9.86 -7.44
C LYS A 40 -0.63 10.14 -8.88
N GLU A 41 0.17 11.19 -9.11
CA GLU A 41 0.60 11.59 -10.44
C GLU A 41 1.81 10.79 -10.94
N CYS A 42 2.73 10.43 -10.03
CA CYS A 42 3.96 9.71 -10.33
C CYS A 42 3.88 8.25 -9.86
N GLN A 43 3.49 7.34 -10.75
CA GLN A 43 3.53 5.89 -10.48
C GLN A 43 4.97 5.37 -10.62
N LEU A 44 5.80 5.60 -9.60
CA LEU A 44 7.19 5.15 -9.62
C LEU A 44 7.31 3.68 -9.19
N ASP A 45 8.09 2.92 -9.95
CA ASP A 45 8.38 1.50 -9.65
C ASP A 45 9.06 1.30 -8.29
N VAL A 46 9.71 2.34 -7.76
CA VAL A 46 10.34 2.34 -6.45
C VAL A 46 9.36 2.13 -5.29
N PHE A 47 8.07 2.43 -5.49
CA PHE A 47 7.02 2.18 -4.51
C PHE A 47 6.41 0.78 -4.61
N ARG A 48 7.05 -0.14 -5.34
CA ARG A 48 6.70 -1.55 -5.36
C ARG A 48 7.36 -2.28 -4.20
N LYS A 49 6.57 -3.09 -3.52
CA LYS A 49 6.99 -3.90 -2.37
C LYS A 49 6.43 -5.30 -2.49
N SER A 50 7.22 -6.28 -2.06
CA SER A 50 6.74 -7.65 -1.89
C SER A 50 6.63 -7.94 -0.40
N SER A 51 5.48 -8.46 0.02
CA SER A 51 5.24 -8.87 1.40
C SER A 51 4.66 -10.28 1.44
N GLN A 52 5.20 -11.09 2.33
CA GLN A 52 4.67 -12.42 2.61
C GLN A 52 3.86 -12.39 3.90
N GLY A 53 2.75 -13.09 3.89
CA GLY A 53 1.89 -13.23 5.04
C GLY A 53 1.20 -14.59 5.07
N THR A 54 0.84 -15.02 6.25
CA THR A 54 0.08 -16.25 6.43
C THR A 54 -1.41 -15.92 6.38
N GLY A 55 -2.12 -16.47 5.42
CA GLY A 55 -3.58 -16.40 5.36
C GLY A 55 -4.24 -17.37 6.33
N SER A 56 -5.52 -17.17 6.58
CA SER A 56 -6.37 -18.13 7.27
C SER A 56 -7.05 -19.09 6.26
N SER A 57 -7.79 -20.08 6.76
CA SER A 57 -8.70 -20.90 5.94
C SER A 57 -9.99 -20.17 5.56
N SER A 58 -9.99 -18.86 5.58
CA SER A 58 -11.10 -17.99 5.17
C SER A 58 -10.96 -17.60 3.70
N ALA A 59 -12.08 -17.35 3.04
CA ALA A 59 -12.09 -16.79 1.69
C ALA A 59 -11.56 -15.33 1.64
N TYR A 60 -11.42 -14.68 2.80
CA TYR A 60 -10.99 -13.28 2.90
C TYR A 60 -9.54 -13.19 3.36
N LEU A 61 -8.71 -12.55 2.54
CA LEU A 61 -7.29 -12.30 2.83
C LEU A 61 -7.09 -10.80 3.13
N GLN A 62 -6.53 -10.48 4.29
CA GLN A 62 -6.25 -9.10 4.70
C GLN A 62 -5.16 -8.47 3.84
N LYS A 63 -5.39 -7.24 3.41
CA LYS A 63 -4.40 -6.39 2.75
C LYS A 63 -3.47 -5.76 3.79
N PRO A 64 -2.20 -5.50 3.45
CA PRO A 64 -1.32 -4.66 4.28
C PRO A 64 -1.90 -3.25 4.48
N SER A 65 -1.61 -2.63 5.62
CA SER A 65 -2.10 -1.28 5.94
C SER A 65 -1.54 -0.17 5.02
N ASP A 66 -0.39 -0.45 4.39
CA ASP A 66 0.27 0.44 3.43
C ASP A 66 -0.10 0.14 1.96
N PHE A 67 -1.11 -0.70 1.73
CA PHE A 67 -1.55 -1.12 0.39
C PHE A 67 -2.21 0.02 -0.39
N LEU A 68 -1.77 0.23 -1.63
CA LEU A 68 -2.41 1.14 -2.60
C LEU A 68 -3.01 0.41 -3.80
N ALA A 69 -2.23 -0.44 -4.45
CA ALA A 69 -2.67 -1.18 -5.64
C ALA A 69 -1.93 -2.50 -5.76
N GLN A 70 -2.65 -3.55 -6.14
CA GLN A 70 -2.07 -4.87 -6.38
C GLN A 70 -1.31 -4.91 -7.71
N ASN A 71 -0.23 -5.66 -7.71
CA ASN A 71 0.47 -6.04 -8.93
C ASN A 71 0.33 -7.54 -9.20
N SER A 72 0.64 -8.38 -8.20
CA SER A 72 0.41 -9.82 -8.27
C SER A 72 0.24 -10.43 -6.88
N LEU A 73 -0.56 -11.49 -6.81
CA LEU A 73 -0.75 -12.29 -5.62
C LEU A 73 -0.40 -13.75 -5.95
N SER A 74 0.38 -14.38 -5.10
CA SER A 74 0.71 -15.80 -5.22
C SER A 74 0.49 -16.54 -3.90
N VAL A 75 0.18 -17.82 -4.01
CA VAL A 75 0.13 -18.77 -2.89
C VAL A 75 1.39 -19.65 -2.93
N ILE A 76 2.00 -19.87 -1.78
CA ILE A 76 3.21 -20.70 -1.65
C ILE A 76 2.81 -22.05 -1.06
N ILE A 77 3.03 -23.12 -1.82
CA ILE A 77 2.73 -24.49 -1.43
C ILE A 77 3.99 -25.32 -1.58
N SER A 78 4.45 -25.93 -0.51
CA SER A 78 5.68 -26.76 -0.49
C SER A 78 6.89 -26.07 -1.16
N GLY A 79 7.02 -24.75 -0.95
CA GLY A 79 8.11 -23.95 -1.52
C GLY A 79 7.89 -23.48 -2.97
N SER A 80 6.85 -23.94 -3.64
CA SER A 80 6.50 -23.51 -5.00
C SER A 80 5.46 -22.38 -4.98
N LYS A 81 5.65 -21.37 -5.83
CA LYS A 81 4.71 -20.25 -5.99
C LYS A 81 3.71 -20.55 -7.09
N THR A 82 2.42 -20.43 -6.77
CA THR A 82 1.33 -20.45 -7.75
C THR A 82 0.69 -19.07 -7.77
N PHE A 83 0.73 -18.40 -8.93
CA PHE A 83 0.14 -17.06 -9.09
C PHE A 83 -1.37 -17.16 -9.27
N LEU A 84 -2.09 -16.35 -8.51
CA LEU A 84 -3.54 -16.21 -8.62
C LEU A 84 -3.88 -15.20 -9.71
N LEU A 85 -4.98 -15.44 -10.40
CA LEU A 85 -5.47 -14.53 -11.42
C LEU A 85 -6.48 -13.55 -10.82
N TYR A 86 -6.22 -12.26 -11.05
CA TYR A 86 -7.17 -11.21 -10.67
C TYR A 86 -8.43 -11.27 -11.53
N LYS A 87 -9.59 -11.25 -10.90
CA LYS A 87 -10.90 -11.28 -11.56
C LYS A 87 -11.88 -10.35 -10.84
N GLN A 88 -13.02 -10.10 -11.46
CA GLN A 88 -14.11 -9.37 -10.81
C GLN A 88 -14.81 -10.25 -9.76
N VAL A 89 -15.35 -9.62 -8.71
CA VAL A 89 -16.05 -10.30 -7.61
C VAL A 89 -17.16 -11.20 -8.10
N THR A 90 -17.96 -10.73 -9.07
CA THR A 90 -19.09 -11.50 -9.65
C THR A 90 -18.63 -12.81 -10.26
N MET A 91 -17.46 -12.81 -10.94
CA MET A 91 -16.88 -14.03 -11.51
C MET A 91 -16.48 -15.02 -10.43
N LEU A 92 -15.93 -14.55 -9.31
CA LEU A 92 -15.56 -15.42 -8.20
C LEU A 92 -16.80 -16.02 -7.52
N GLN A 93 -17.86 -15.24 -7.37
CA GLN A 93 -19.14 -15.70 -6.82
C GLN A 93 -19.79 -16.78 -7.72
N ASP A 94 -19.73 -16.59 -9.03
CA ASP A 94 -20.22 -17.59 -9.99
C ASP A 94 -19.34 -18.86 -10.01
N TYR A 95 -18.02 -18.69 -9.87
CA TYR A 95 -17.07 -19.82 -9.86
C TYR A 95 -17.18 -20.65 -8.60
N THR A 96 -17.43 -20.03 -7.45
CA THR A 96 -17.57 -20.73 -6.16
C THR A 96 -18.80 -20.16 -5.43
N PRO A 97 -20.02 -20.54 -5.89
CA PRO A 97 -21.25 -20.05 -5.27
C PRO A 97 -21.46 -20.60 -3.86
N ASP A 98 -20.91 -21.78 -3.55
CA ASP A 98 -20.93 -22.37 -2.22
C ASP A 98 -19.61 -22.08 -1.48
N PRO A 99 -19.63 -21.25 -0.41
CA PRO A 99 -18.44 -20.96 0.40
C PRO A 99 -17.82 -22.18 1.08
N ALA A 100 -18.58 -23.27 1.23
CA ALA A 100 -18.07 -24.54 1.78
C ALA A 100 -17.15 -25.28 0.81
N THR A 101 -17.15 -24.90 -0.46
CA THR A 101 -16.23 -25.47 -1.45
C THR A 101 -14.82 -24.94 -1.20
N THR A 102 -13.95 -25.80 -0.68
CA THR A 102 -12.58 -25.44 -0.33
C THR A 102 -11.56 -26.03 -1.31
N GLY A 103 -10.42 -25.38 -1.44
CA GLY A 103 -9.34 -25.85 -2.30
C GLY A 103 -8.12 -24.93 -2.26
N VAL A 104 -7.20 -25.13 -3.19
CA VAL A 104 -6.11 -24.18 -3.42
C VAL A 104 -6.67 -22.97 -4.19
N PRO A 105 -6.54 -21.75 -3.67
CA PRO A 105 -7.01 -20.55 -4.37
C PRO A 105 -6.38 -20.42 -5.77
N LYS A 106 -7.19 -20.07 -6.76
CA LYS A 106 -6.76 -19.83 -8.15
C LYS A 106 -7.03 -18.40 -8.60
N TYR A 107 -8.07 -17.80 -8.03
CA TYR A 107 -8.53 -16.47 -8.38
C TYR A 107 -8.62 -15.59 -7.15
N TYR A 108 -8.49 -14.28 -7.34
CA TYR A 108 -8.73 -13.29 -6.30
C TYR A 108 -9.38 -12.04 -6.88
N ALA A 109 -10.09 -11.31 -6.04
CA ALA A 109 -10.73 -10.05 -6.36
C ALA A 109 -10.61 -9.07 -5.20
N ASP A 110 -10.71 -7.78 -5.47
CA ASP A 110 -10.90 -6.78 -4.42
C ASP A 110 -12.31 -6.91 -3.86
N TRP A 111 -12.43 -7.30 -2.57
CA TRP A 111 -13.71 -7.37 -1.88
C TRP A 111 -14.09 -6.03 -1.30
N ASP A 112 -13.18 -5.43 -0.55
CA ASP A 112 -13.30 -4.11 0.05
C ASP A 112 -11.92 -3.44 0.14
N GLU A 113 -11.85 -2.28 0.83
CA GLU A 113 -10.61 -1.53 1.00
C GLU A 113 -9.51 -2.36 1.70
N ALA A 114 -9.89 -3.20 2.66
CA ALA A 114 -8.97 -3.92 3.53
C ALA A 114 -8.77 -5.39 3.16
N THR A 115 -9.62 -5.99 2.29
CA THR A 115 -9.61 -7.42 2.03
C THR A 115 -9.67 -7.79 0.55
N PHE A 116 -9.03 -8.91 0.22
CA PHE A 116 -9.24 -9.64 -1.03
C PHE A 116 -10.19 -10.81 -0.81
N LEU A 117 -11.03 -11.11 -1.80
CA LEU A 117 -11.79 -12.35 -1.88
C LEU A 117 -10.97 -13.38 -2.66
N LEU A 118 -10.83 -14.58 -2.13
CA LEU A 118 -10.16 -15.73 -2.74
C LEU A 118 -11.17 -16.76 -3.22
N ALA A 119 -10.92 -17.37 -4.36
CA ALA A 119 -11.73 -18.48 -4.88
C ALA A 119 -10.85 -19.59 -5.49
N PRO A 120 -11.14 -20.87 -5.13
CA PRO A 120 -12.02 -21.33 -4.06
C PRO A 120 -11.52 -20.91 -2.67
N THR A 121 -12.38 -21.08 -1.65
CA THR A 121 -11.99 -20.85 -0.24
C THR A 121 -10.78 -21.71 0.11
N PRO A 122 -9.73 -21.15 0.75
CA PRO A 122 -8.55 -21.94 1.13
C PRO A 122 -8.89 -23.16 1.99
N ALA A 123 -8.46 -24.34 1.57
CA ALA A 123 -8.69 -25.59 2.32
C ALA A 123 -7.82 -25.69 3.60
N SER A 124 -6.77 -24.91 3.68
CA SER A 124 -5.85 -24.86 4.82
C SER A 124 -5.20 -23.48 4.93
N VAL A 125 -4.39 -23.30 5.95
CA VAL A 125 -3.58 -22.10 6.14
C VAL A 125 -2.44 -22.15 5.13
N TYR A 126 -2.44 -21.19 4.19
CA TYR A 126 -1.37 -21.02 3.18
C TYR A 126 -0.57 -19.75 3.46
N THR A 127 0.68 -19.74 3.00
CA THR A 127 1.47 -18.53 2.90
C THR A 127 1.17 -17.87 1.56
N PHE A 128 0.84 -16.58 1.60
CA PHE A 128 0.64 -15.76 0.41
C PHE A 128 1.78 -14.78 0.26
N GLU A 129 2.13 -14.45 -0.97
CA GLU A 129 3.05 -13.36 -1.29
C GLU A 129 2.32 -12.37 -2.18
N LEU A 130 2.20 -11.14 -1.68
CA LEU A 130 1.60 -10.02 -2.39
C LEU A 130 2.70 -9.08 -2.88
N HIS A 131 2.72 -8.82 -4.18
CA HIS A 131 3.51 -7.78 -4.80
C HIS A 131 2.59 -6.61 -5.14
N TYR A 132 2.87 -5.43 -4.58
CA TYR A 132 1.95 -4.29 -4.60
C TYR A 132 2.68 -2.96 -4.57
N LEU A 133 1.96 -1.90 -4.94
CA LEU A 133 2.36 -0.53 -4.68
C LEU A 133 1.99 -0.18 -3.25
N TYR A 134 2.96 0.30 -2.48
CA TYR A 134 2.74 0.72 -1.10
C TYR A 134 2.72 2.24 -0.98
N ARG A 135 2.00 2.73 0.02
CA ARG A 135 2.03 4.12 0.44
C ARG A 135 3.23 4.34 1.36
N PRO A 136 4.27 5.09 0.94
CA PRO A 136 5.35 5.44 1.84
C PRO A 136 4.83 6.34 2.97
N LEU A 137 5.47 6.26 4.13
CA LEU A 137 5.17 7.17 5.24
C LEU A 137 5.47 8.61 4.84
N SER A 138 4.56 9.52 5.22
CA SER A 138 4.78 10.96 5.07
C SER A 138 5.99 11.40 5.90
N ILE A 139 6.70 12.42 5.44
CA ILE A 139 7.79 13.06 6.20
C ILE A 139 7.28 13.59 7.54
N THR A 140 6.00 13.94 7.63
CA THR A 140 5.36 14.42 8.87
C THR A 140 5.16 13.32 9.90
N GLU A 141 5.14 12.05 9.48
CA GLU A 141 4.93 10.87 10.32
C GLU A 141 6.24 10.20 10.75
N THR A 142 7.36 10.59 10.15
CA THR A 142 8.69 10.01 10.43
C THR A 142 9.38 10.60 11.66
N GLY A 143 8.74 11.49 12.39
CA GLY A 143 9.38 12.26 13.49
C GLY A 143 10.48 13.17 12.94
N ASP A 144 11.70 13.06 13.46
CA ASP A 144 12.87 13.78 12.92
C ASP A 144 13.60 13.01 11.80
N GLY A 145 12.99 11.91 11.31
CA GLY A 145 13.49 11.16 10.16
C GLY A 145 13.22 11.85 8.83
N THR A 146 13.52 11.16 7.76
CA THR A 146 13.25 11.61 6.39
C THR A 146 12.36 10.61 5.68
N SER A 147 11.55 11.09 4.73
CA SER A 147 10.80 10.22 3.82
C SER A 147 11.65 9.86 2.60
N TRP A 148 11.14 8.93 1.77
CA TRP A 148 11.78 8.62 0.50
C TRP A 148 11.88 9.87 -0.40
N LEU A 149 10.82 10.68 -0.43
CA LEU A 149 10.79 11.94 -1.19
C LEU A 149 11.79 12.93 -0.63
N GLY A 150 11.89 13.09 0.69
CA GLY A 150 12.85 13.97 1.32
C GLY A 150 14.31 13.59 1.08
N THR A 151 14.57 12.31 0.77
CA THR A 151 15.92 11.82 0.49
C THR A 151 16.28 11.86 -0.98
N ASN A 152 15.33 11.51 -1.87
CA ASN A 152 15.61 11.25 -3.29
C ASN A 152 15.02 12.28 -4.25
N ALA A 153 14.07 13.09 -3.80
CA ALA A 153 13.35 14.05 -4.62
C ALA A 153 13.16 15.39 -3.90
N GLU A 154 14.24 15.95 -3.39
CA GLU A 154 14.23 17.24 -2.63
C GLU A 154 13.51 18.38 -3.37
N LEU A 155 13.63 18.42 -4.70
CA LEU A 155 13.02 19.47 -5.54
C LEU A 155 11.51 19.24 -5.77
N ALA A 156 10.96 18.08 -5.39
CA ALA A 156 9.55 17.79 -5.56
C ALA A 156 8.70 18.17 -4.32
N LEU A 157 9.35 18.40 -3.18
CA LEU A 157 8.77 18.86 -1.93
C LEU A 157 8.89 20.39 -1.81
#